data_c13266d312531b44ee2d00f79bbd8fc9
#
_entry.id   c13266d312531b44ee2d00f79bbd8fc9
#
_cell.length_a   1.000
_cell.length_b   1.000
_cell.length_c   1.000
_cell.angle_alpha   90.00
_cell.angle_beta   90.00
_cell.angle_gamma   90.00
#
_symmetry.space_group_name_H-M   'P 1'
#
loop_
_entity.id
_entity.type
_entity.pdbx_description
1 polymer ?
#
loop_
_entity_poly.entity_id
_entity_poly.type
_entity_poly.pdbx_seq_one_letter_code
_entity_poly.pdbx_strand_id
1 'polypeptide(L)'
;AYKAKRVTTQVIEELGLDNAVYSPPGNADWRAAWTVTEAMLREMGEEARAHGARFAVVTLTDGIQVHPDLQKRQAFARQLGIADLFYPDERIKRTGAAAGIPVLNLAPPLADYAARTGQFLHGFPNTKPGEGHWNALGHREAARVLGRWLCGLLP
;
A
#
# COMPACT_ATOMS: atom_id res chain seq x y z
N ALA A 1 -2.37 -25.79 14.49
CA ALA A 1 -1.92 -25.82 13.10
C ALA A 1 -3.07 -25.35 12.21
N TYR A 2 -2.98 -24.13 11.67
CA TYR A 2 -3.97 -23.53 10.79
C TYR A 2 -3.78 -24.13 9.39
N LYS A 3 -4.71 -24.94 8.91
CA LYS A 3 -4.73 -25.40 7.52
C LYS A 3 -5.48 -24.38 6.67
N ALA A 4 -4.76 -23.54 5.95
CA ALA A 4 -5.35 -22.69 4.93
C ALA A 4 -5.96 -23.56 3.81
N LYS A 5 -7.25 -23.42 3.56
CA LYS A 5 -7.93 -24.02 2.42
C LYS A 5 -7.47 -23.32 1.14
N ARG A 6 -6.71 -24.02 0.29
CA ARG A 6 -6.37 -23.53 -1.06
C ARG A 6 -7.64 -23.42 -1.89
N VAL A 7 -8.03 -22.22 -2.24
CA VAL A 7 -8.98 -21.97 -3.31
C VAL A 7 -8.15 -21.85 -4.59
N THR A 8 -8.27 -22.83 -5.49
CA THR A 8 -7.64 -22.84 -6.80
C THR A 8 -8.39 -21.89 -7.74
N THR A 9 -8.00 -20.64 -7.76
CA THR A 9 -8.27 -19.75 -8.87
C THR A 9 -6.90 -19.30 -9.38
N GLN A 10 -6.69 -19.20 -10.71
CA GLN A 10 -5.45 -18.67 -11.28
C GLN A 10 -5.29 -17.21 -10.87
N VAL A 11 -4.83 -17.00 -9.68
CA VAL A 11 -4.43 -15.71 -9.14
C VAL A 11 -2.98 -15.51 -9.57
N ILE A 12 -2.65 -14.34 -10.05
CA ILE A 12 -1.26 -13.88 -10.12
C ILE A 12 -0.81 -13.85 -8.66
N GLU A 13 -0.17 -14.92 -8.20
CA GLU A 13 0.35 -15.04 -6.83
C GLU A 13 1.49 -14.05 -6.67
N GLU A 14 1.19 -12.93 -6.07
CA GLU A 14 2.22 -12.16 -5.39
C GLU A 14 2.52 -12.90 -4.09
N LEU A 15 3.70 -13.54 -4.03
CA LEU A 15 4.13 -14.34 -2.89
C LEU A 15 4.06 -13.51 -1.60
N GLY A 16 3.19 -13.91 -0.69
CA GLY A 16 3.11 -13.37 0.67
C GLY A 16 2.01 -12.36 0.95
N LEU A 17 1.19 -11.98 -0.05
CA LEU A 17 0.05 -11.09 0.16
C LEU A 17 -1.28 -11.83 0.09
N ASP A 18 -2.13 -11.55 1.05
CA ASP A 18 -3.54 -11.90 0.95
C ASP A 18 -4.27 -10.79 0.18
N ASN A 19 -4.75 -11.10 -1.03
CA ASN A 19 -5.46 -10.16 -1.89
C ASN A 19 -6.71 -9.54 -1.23
N ALA A 20 -7.19 -10.12 -0.13
CA ALA A 20 -8.28 -9.56 0.66
C ALA A 20 -7.95 -8.20 1.29
N VAL A 21 -6.66 -7.83 1.38
CA VAL A 21 -6.24 -6.50 1.85
C VAL A 21 -6.79 -5.35 1.00
N TYR A 22 -6.99 -5.59 -0.30
CA TYR A 22 -7.50 -4.58 -1.23
C TYR A 22 -9.01 -4.35 -1.14
N SER A 23 -9.72 -5.15 -0.35
CA SER A 23 -11.17 -5.09 -0.20
C SER A 23 -11.57 -4.66 1.21
N PRO A 24 -12.77 -4.10 1.40
CA PRO A 24 -13.35 -3.98 2.72
C PRO A 24 -13.38 -5.33 3.44
N PRO A 25 -13.16 -5.38 4.77
CA PRO A 25 -13.04 -6.63 5.51
C PRO A 25 -14.32 -7.45 5.45
N GLY A 26 -14.28 -8.59 4.75
CA GLY A 26 -15.42 -9.46 4.50
C GLY A 26 -15.76 -10.40 5.67
N ASN A 27 -14.87 -10.60 6.65
CA ASN A 27 -15.06 -11.51 7.78
C ASN A 27 -14.60 -10.89 9.11
N ALA A 28 -14.81 -11.62 10.22
CA ALA A 28 -14.48 -11.15 11.55
C ALA A 28 -12.98 -10.99 11.77
N ASP A 29 -12.18 -11.91 11.22
CA ASP A 29 -10.72 -11.91 11.40
C ASP A 29 -10.09 -10.69 10.72
N TRP A 30 -10.50 -10.37 9.49
CA TRP A 30 -10.06 -9.17 8.78
C TRP A 30 -10.53 -7.87 9.47
N ARG A 31 -11.75 -7.84 10.02
CA ARG A 31 -12.20 -6.70 10.83
C ARG A 31 -11.35 -6.52 12.09
N ALA A 32 -11.05 -7.62 12.78
CA ALA A 32 -10.18 -7.59 13.96
C ALA A 32 -8.76 -7.13 13.60
N ALA A 33 -8.18 -7.65 12.52
CA ALA A 33 -6.85 -7.24 12.05
C ALA A 33 -6.79 -5.73 11.76
N TRP A 34 -7.79 -5.18 11.06
CA TRP A 34 -7.87 -3.74 10.83
C TRP A 34 -8.05 -2.94 12.10
N THR A 35 -8.89 -3.40 13.04
CA THR A 35 -9.07 -2.74 14.34
C THR A 35 -7.75 -2.63 15.10
N VAL A 36 -6.98 -3.71 15.13
CA VAL A 36 -5.65 -3.72 15.77
C VAL A 36 -4.68 -2.78 15.05
N THR A 37 -4.62 -2.86 13.71
CA THR A 37 -3.74 -1.99 12.92
C THR A 37 -4.03 -0.50 13.16
N GLU A 38 -5.29 -0.13 13.12
CA GLU A 38 -5.72 1.26 13.34
C GLU A 38 -5.46 1.72 14.78
N ALA A 39 -5.65 0.82 15.78
CA ALA A 39 -5.31 1.13 17.17
C ALA A 39 -3.81 1.35 17.34
N MET A 40 -2.99 0.46 16.79
CA MET A 40 -1.52 0.60 16.86
C MET A 40 -1.04 1.92 16.26
N LEU A 41 -1.58 2.34 15.12
CA LEU A 41 -1.20 3.62 14.51
C LEU A 41 -1.54 4.80 15.42
N ARG A 42 -2.69 4.79 16.08
CA ARG A 42 -3.07 5.83 17.05
C ARG A 42 -2.14 5.85 18.25
N GLU A 43 -1.90 4.70 18.86
CA GLU A 43 -0.99 4.55 20.01
C GLU A 43 0.42 5.04 19.67
N MET A 44 0.95 4.66 18.51
CA MET A 44 2.27 5.14 18.07
C MET A 44 2.31 6.67 17.91
N GLY A 45 1.24 7.26 17.39
CA GLY A 45 1.12 8.71 17.26
C GLY A 45 1.02 9.43 18.62
N GLU A 46 0.29 8.86 19.56
CA GLU A 46 0.14 9.38 20.92
C GLU A 46 1.45 9.28 21.69
N GLU A 47 2.13 8.14 21.62
CA GLU A 47 3.43 7.92 22.25
C GLU A 47 4.50 8.90 21.72
N ALA A 48 4.59 9.05 20.40
CA ALA A 48 5.51 10.01 19.82
C ALA A 48 5.23 11.44 20.31
N ARG A 49 3.97 11.84 20.35
CA ARG A 49 3.56 13.17 20.84
C ARG A 49 3.87 13.37 22.32
N ALA A 50 3.65 12.34 23.14
CA ALA A 50 3.96 12.38 24.56
C ALA A 50 5.47 12.61 24.82
N HIS A 51 6.33 12.18 23.89
CA HIS A 51 7.77 12.41 23.93
C HIS A 51 8.25 13.63 23.11
N GLY A 52 7.34 14.52 22.73
CA GLY A 52 7.69 15.73 21.98
C GLY A 52 8.15 15.47 20.53
N ALA A 53 7.92 14.26 20.00
CA ALA A 53 8.24 13.91 18.63
C ALA A 53 7.04 14.08 17.69
N ARG A 54 7.31 14.25 16.38
CA ARG A 54 6.31 14.23 15.33
C ARG A 54 6.24 12.82 14.74
N PHE A 55 5.01 12.34 14.53
CA PHE A 55 4.76 11.05 13.90
C PHE A 55 4.04 11.24 12.58
N ALA A 56 4.45 10.52 11.57
CA ALA A 56 3.84 10.51 10.26
C ALA A 56 3.89 9.11 9.68
N VAL A 57 2.95 8.76 8.82
CA VAL A 57 2.85 7.44 8.19
C VAL A 57 3.02 7.55 6.69
N VAL A 58 3.73 6.60 6.10
CA VAL A 58 3.84 6.45 4.64
C VAL A 58 3.41 5.03 4.28
N THR A 59 2.39 4.90 3.42
CA THR A 59 2.04 3.59 2.88
C THR A 59 2.93 3.27 1.70
N LEU A 60 3.46 2.05 1.69
CA LEU A 60 4.27 1.55 0.59
C LEU A 60 3.39 0.85 -0.44
N THR A 61 3.95 0.59 -1.61
CA THR A 61 3.21 -0.01 -2.73
C THR A 61 3.56 -1.48 -2.92
N ASP A 62 2.60 -2.21 -3.46
CA ASP A 62 2.82 -3.49 -4.12
C ASP A 62 2.97 -3.32 -5.62
N GLY A 63 3.61 -4.29 -6.27
CA GLY A 63 3.87 -4.26 -7.70
C GLY A 63 2.60 -4.14 -8.54
N ILE A 64 1.52 -4.79 -8.13
CA ILE A 64 0.23 -4.72 -8.84
C ILE A 64 -0.43 -3.34 -8.73
N GLN A 65 -0.32 -2.65 -7.61
CA GLN A 65 -0.88 -1.31 -7.43
C GLN A 65 -0.26 -0.30 -8.40
N VAL A 66 1.02 -0.47 -8.72
CA VAL A 66 1.82 0.44 -9.55
C VAL A 66 2.28 -0.20 -10.85
N HIS A 67 1.61 -1.26 -11.30
CA HIS A 67 1.93 -1.88 -12.59
C HIS A 67 1.73 -0.86 -13.73
N PRO A 68 2.69 -0.69 -14.66
CA PRO A 68 2.60 0.33 -15.71
C PRO A 68 1.40 0.14 -16.65
N ASP A 69 1.00 -1.09 -16.90
CA ASP A 69 -0.18 -1.41 -17.68
C ASP A 69 -1.45 -1.22 -16.84
N LEU A 70 -2.18 -0.15 -17.12
CA LEU A 70 -3.46 0.16 -16.46
C LEU A 70 -4.50 -0.94 -16.66
N GLN A 71 -4.50 -1.62 -17.81
CA GLN A 71 -5.48 -2.68 -18.09
C GLN A 71 -5.27 -3.87 -17.15
N LYS A 72 -4.01 -4.20 -16.81
CA LYS A 72 -3.71 -5.25 -15.83
C LYS A 72 -4.19 -4.88 -14.44
N ARG A 73 -3.93 -3.64 -13.97
CA ARG A 73 -4.46 -3.16 -12.68
C ARG A 73 -5.99 -3.26 -12.62
N GLN A 74 -6.65 -2.80 -13.67
CA GLN A 74 -8.11 -2.85 -13.78
C GLN A 74 -8.66 -4.27 -13.87
N ALA A 75 -7.98 -5.16 -14.60
CA ALA A 75 -8.37 -6.56 -14.70
C ALA A 75 -8.29 -7.24 -13.32
N PHE A 76 -7.21 -6.99 -12.57
CA PHE A 76 -7.06 -7.52 -11.23
C PHE A 76 -8.11 -6.95 -10.25
N ALA A 77 -8.38 -5.64 -10.29
CA ALA A 77 -9.44 -5.04 -9.49
C ALA A 77 -10.83 -5.64 -9.82
N ARG A 78 -11.16 -5.82 -11.11
CA ARG A 78 -12.41 -6.50 -11.52
C ARG A 78 -12.49 -7.93 -11.01
N GLN A 79 -11.38 -8.67 -11.04
CA GLN A 79 -11.33 -10.04 -10.50
C GLN A 79 -11.64 -10.09 -9.01
N LEU A 80 -11.24 -9.08 -8.26
CA LEU A 80 -11.54 -8.93 -6.84
C LEU A 80 -12.92 -8.29 -6.56
N GLY A 81 -13.62 -7.82 -7.59
CA GLY A 81 -14.91 -7.13 -7.44
C GLY A 81 -14.81 -5.74 -6.80
N ILE A 82 -13.67 -5.06 -6.96
CA ILE A 82 -13.39 -3.73 -6.39
C ILE A 82 -13.15 -2.69 -7.47
N ALA A 83 -13.29 -1.41 -7.10
CA ALA A 83 -13.13 -0.30 -8.04
C ALA A 83 -11.65 -0.03 -8.37
N ASP A 84 -10.79 -0.09 -7.36
CA ASP A 84 -9.35 0.15 -7.47
C ASP A 84 -8.58 -0.60 -6.38
N LEU A 85 -7.25 -0.50 -6.41
CA LEU A 85 -6.35 -1.22 -5.50
C LEU A 85 -5.86 -0.35 -4.32
N PHE A 86 -6.49 0.80 -4.07
CA PHE A 86 -6.00 1.77 -3.08
C PHE A 86 -6.78 1.76 -1.75
N TYR A 87 -7.71 0.82 -1.59
CA TYR A 87 -8.50 0.69 -0.37
C TYR A 87 -7.65 0.66 0.92
N PRO A 88 -6.57 -0.14 1.03
CA PRO A 88 -5.76 -0.16 2.26
C PRO A 88 -5.10 1.19 2.53
N ASP A 89 -4.58 1.84 1.50
CA ASP A 89 -3.95 3.15 1.59
C ASP A 89 -4.93 4.22 2.07
N GLU A 90 -6.11 4.27 1.45
CA GLU A 90 -7.15 5.23 1.81
C GLU A 90 -7.73 4.96 3.21
N ARG A 91 -7.77 3.72 3.65
CA ARG A 91 -8.19 3.36 5.00
C ARG A 91 -7.18 3.86 6.04
N ILE A 92 -5.90 3.64 5.84
CA ILE A 92 -4.82 4.16 6.69
C ILE A 92 -4.86 5.71 6.72
N LYS A 93 -5.06 6.34 5.57
CA LYS A 93 -5.15 7.80 5.47
C LYS A 93 -6.34 8.37 6.27
N ARG A 94 -7.52 7.72 6.20
CA ARG A 94 -8.67 8.11 7.03
C ARG A 94 -8.40 7.95 8.52
N THR A 95 -7.75 6.84 8.92
CA THR A 95 -7.33 6.61 10.31
C THR A 95 -6.38 7.69 10.78
N GLY A 96 -5.39 8.04 9.99
CA GLY A 96 -4.45 9.12 10.29
C GLY A 96 -5.16 10.47 10.43
N ALA A 97 -6.04 10.82 9.49
CA ALA A 97 -6.80 12.05 9.54
C ALA A 97 -7.63 12.18 10.82
N ALA A 98 -8.30 11.09 11.25
CA ALA A 98 -9.07 11.06 12.49
C ALA A 98 -8.20 11.19 13.75
N ALA A 99 -6.93 10.81 13.70
CA ALA A 99 -5.98 10.87 14.82
C ALA A 99 -5.01 12.07 14.75
N GLY A 100 -5.15 12.95 13.75
CA GLY A 100 -4.23 14.07 13.54
C GLY A 100 -2.82 13.63 13.14
N ILE A 101 -2.70 12.46 12.50
CA ILE A 101 -1.44 11.89 12.01
C ILE A 101 -1.35 12.15 10.51
N PRO A 102 -0.33 12.86 10.01
CA PRO A 102 -0.10 13.01 8.58
C PRO A 102 0.18 11.66 7.91
N VAL A 103 -0.50 11.39 6.79
CA VAL A 103 -0.30 10.15 6.03
C VAL A 103 -0.02 10.47 4.56
N LEU A 104 1.04 9.90 4.02
CA LEU A 104 1.35 9.90 2.60
C LEU A 104 1.04 8.54 1.99
N ASN A 105 0.12 8.49 1.03
CA ASN A 105 -0.08 7.31 0.19
C ASN A 105 0.82 7.39 -1.03
N LEU A 106 1.77 6.46 -1.18
CA LEU A 106 2.68 6.42 -2.32
C LEU A 106 2.05 5.75 -3.55
N ALA A 107 1.04 4.91 -3.38
CA ALA A 107 0.48 4.13 -4.49
C ALA A 107 -0.11 5.00 -5.62
N PRO A 108 -0.94 6.02 -5.39
CA PRO A 108 -1.48 6.84 -6.49
C PRO A 108 -0.41 7.56 -7.32
N PRO A 109 0.52 8.35 -6.74
CA PRO A 109 1.53 9.06 -7.54
C PRO A 109 2.53 8.13 -8.23
N LEU A 110 2.86 6.98 -7.65
CA LEU A 110 3.74 6.01 -8.27
C LEU A 110 3.03 5.24 -9.39
N ALA A 111 1.74 4.94 -9.24
CA ALA A 111 0.91 4.35 -10.29
C ALA A 111 0.80 5.27 -11.52
N ASP A 112 0.62 6.57 -11.29
CA ASP A 112 0.62 7.58 -12.34
C ASP A 112 1.96 7.67 -13.06
N TYR A 113 3.05 7.68 -12.31
CA TYR A 113 4.39 7.67 -12.88
C TYR A 113 4.61 6.45 -13.77
N ALA A 114 4.32 5.25 -13.25
CA ALA A 114 4.50 4.00 -13.98
C ALA A 114 3.66 3.97 -15.26
N ALA A 115 2.39 4.39 -15.20
CA ALA A 115 1.50 4.43 -16.36
C ALA A 115 1.99 5.40 -17.46
N ARG A 116 2.53 6.57 -17.08
CA ARG A 116 3.05 7.55 -18.06
C ARG A 116 4.37 7.14 -18.69
N THR A 117 5.20 6.43 -17.96
CA THR A 117 6.56 6.10 -18.41
C THR A 117 6.69 4.67 -18.97
N GLY A 118 5.71 3.82 -18.70
CA GLY A 118 5.78 2.41 -19.05
C GLY A 118 6.79 1.61 -18.21
N GLN A 119 7.33 2.21 -17.12
CA GLN A 119 8.41 1.59 -16.35
C GLN A 119 7.90 0.88 -15.11
N PHE A 120 8.50 -0.28 -14.83
CA PHE A 120 8.25 -1.03 -13.61
C PHE A 120 9.01 -0.42 -12.44
N LEU A 121 8.34 -0.25 -11.30
CA LEU A 121 8.92 0.24 -10.05
C LEU A 121 9.30 -0.88 -9.08
N HIS A 122 8.85 -2.10 -9.36
CA HIS A 122 9.15 -3.32 -8.62
C HIS A 122 9.90 -4.30 -9.51
N GLY A 123 10.59 -5.25 -8.87
CA GLY A 123 11.31 -6.33 -9.53
C GLY A 123 12.81 -6.05 -9.69
N PHE A 124 13.61 -7.07 -9.36
CA PHE A 124 15.06 -7.08 -9.57
C PHE A 124 15.41 -7.76 -10.89
N PRO A 125 16.67 -7.68 -11.37
CA PRO A 125 17.08 -8.33 -12.61
C PRO A 125 16.84 -9.86 -12.66
N ASN A 126 16.76 -10.51 -11.50
CA ASN A 126 16.51 -11.95 -11.34
C ASN A 126 15.05 -12.30 -11.00
N THR A 127 14.14 -11.34 -11.02
CA THR A 127 12.71 -11.55 -10.80
C THR A 127 11.90 -11.09 -12.01
N LYS A 128 10.61 -11.43 -12.05
CA LYS A 128 9.76 -10.87 -13.10
C LYS A 128 9.54 -9.37 -12.86
N PRO A 129 9.52 -8.55 -13.92
CA PRO A 129 9.22 -7.14 -13.81
C PRO A 129 7.86 -6.91 -13.13
N GLY A 130 7.85 -6.05 -12.13
CA GLY A 130 6.65 -5.73 -11.36
C GLY A 130 6.40 -6.62 -10.14
N GLU A 131 7.22 -7.66 -9.89
CA GLU A 131 7.08 -8.56 -8.75
C GLU A 131 8.10 -8.25 -7.64
N GLY A 132 7.70 -8.48 -6.39
CA GLY A 132 8.56 -8.33 -5.21
C GLY A 132 8.80 -6.89 -4.78
N HIS A 133 10.02 -6.59 -4.34
CA HIS A 133 10.37 -5.29 -3.76
C HIS A 133 10.61 -4.21 -4.81
N TRP A 134 10.63 -2.96 -4.37
CA TRP A 134 11.02 -1.84 -5.22
C TRP A 134 12.42 -2.05 -5.81
N ASN A 135 12.53 -1.77 -7.08
CA ASN A 135 13.83 -1.64 -7.75
C ASN A 135 14.45 -0.24 -7.50
N ALA A 136 15.63 0.01 -8.04
CA ALA A 136 16.31 1.30 -7.87
C ALA A 136 15.46 2.50 -8.34
N LEU A 137 14.66 2.33 -9.39
CA LEU A 137 13.76 3.37 -9.89
C LEU A 137 12.61 3.60 -8.91
N GLY A 138 12.00 2.53 -8.38
CA GLY A 138 10.94 2.60 -7.36
C GLY A 138 11.40 3.36 -6.12
N HIS A 139 12.57 3.03 -5.59
CA HIS A 139 13.17 3.77 -4.48
C HIS A 139 13.38 5.25 -4.78
N ARG A 140 13.92 5.57 -5.96
CA ARG A 140 14.16 6.96 -6.36
C ARG A 140 12.86 7.77 -6.46
N GLU A 141 11.84 7.23 -7.11
CA GLU A 141 10.57 7.93 -7.27
C GLU A 141 9.80 8.06 -5.96
N ALA A 142 9.84 7.02 -5.12
CA ALA A 142 9.29 7.09 -3.76
C ALA A 142 9.99 8.17 -2.92
N ALA A 143 11.32 8.21 -2.94
CA ALA A 143 12.10 9.24 -2.25
C ALA A 143 11.78 10.66 -2.76
N ARG A 144 11.57 10.82 -4.07
CA ARG A 144 11.19 12.11 -4.67
C ARG A 144 9.80 12.59 -4.19
N VAL A 145 8.84 11.70 -4.11
CA VAL A 145 7.48 12.02 -3.61
C VAL A 145 7.53 12.32 -2.11
N LEU A 146 8.18 11.44 -1.35
CA LEU A 146 8.34 11.57 0.10
C LEU A 146 9.08 12.86 0.49
N GLY A 147 10.18 13.18 -0.18
CA GLY A 147 10.96 14.38 0.09
C GLY A 147 10.15 15.67 -0.06
N ARG A 148 9.38 15.80 -1.14
CA ARG A 148 8.48 16.96 -1.32
C ARG A 148 7.42 17.06 -0.24
N TRP A 149 6.83 15.93 0.12
CA TRP A 149 5.80 15.88 1.16
C TRP A 149 6.37 16.25 2.54
N LEU A 150 7.56 15.75 2.88
CA LEU A 150 8.24 16.08 4.14
C LEU A 150 8.61 17.57 4.20
N CYS A 151 9.10 18.16 3.11
CA CYS A 151 9.36 19.60 3.06
C CYS A 151 8.09 20.44 3.31
N GLY A 152 6.92 19.95 3.00
CA GLY A 152 5.65 20.62 3.31
C GLY A 152 5.17 20.40 4.76
N LEU A 153 5.71 19.40 5.46
CA LEU A 153 5.39 19.13 6.86
C LEU A 153 6.34 19.83 7.85
N LEU A 154 7.55 20.12 7.40
CA LEU A 154 8.55 20.80 8.23
C LEU A 154 8.31 22.31 8.16
N PRO A 155 8.44 23.05 9.27
CA PRO A 155 8.33 24.50 9.30
C PRO A 155 9.48 25.18 8.53
#